data_06e82748cd4163394106a7019d9db4cf
#
_entry.id   06e82748cd4163394106a7019d9db4cf
#
_cell.length_a   1.000
_cell.length_b   1.000
_cell.length_c   1.000
_cell.angle_alpha   90.00
_cell.angle_beta   90.00
_cell.angle_gamma   90.00
#
_symmetry.space_group_name_H-M   'P 1'
#
loop_
_entity.id
_entity.type
_entity.pdbx_description
1 polymer ?
#
loop_
_entity_poly.entity_id
_entity_poly.type
_entity_poly.pdbx_seq_one_letter_code
_entity_poly.pdbx_strand_id
1 'polypeptide(L)'
;MSLNYAGGFAETVTELADYEKVGLDIVFVPEAYSYDAVSQLGYVAARTERLQLASGIMQLYTRTPTLTAMTAAGLDYVSGGRFNLGIGVSGPQVIEGWHGVPYDAPIGRTRETIEICRAVWRRERLVHEGRNYQIPLPPGRGTGLGKALKLINHPVRDRIPIILAAVGPKNTAMAAELAEGWQPIFYFPEKAAGIWGAALAAGSARRDPSLPPLDVIAQASLAIGDDVGDLVDLGRPALALYVGGMGARGQNFYTKLASDYGYPDEAIAIQDAYLDGRKDEAAALVPRSLLEGISVIGTRAHVAERLAALKESGVTTLNVQPLARTHEDRVRLVEQIKEMAA
;
A
#
# COMPACT_ATOMS: atom_id res chain seq x y z
N MET A 1 -3.66 2.47 9.91
CA MET A 1 -4.03 1.07 10.21
C MET A 1 -4.69 0.43 9.00
N SER A 2 -4.32 -0.80 8.61
CA SER A 2 -5.02 -1.51 7.54
C SER A 2 -6.26 -2.21 8.07
N LEU A 3 -7.40 -2.09 7.37
CA LEU A 3 -8.62 -2.79 7.71
C LEU A 3 -8.59 -4.22 7.16
N ASN A 4 -9.23 -5.15 7.88
CA ASN A 4 -9.36 -6.52 7.40
C ASN A 4 -10.39 -6.57 6.25
N TYR A 5 -10.02 -7.16 5.13
CA TYR A 5 -10.88 -7.33 3.96
C TYR A 5 -11.46 -8.74 3.80
N ALA A 6 -11.05 -9.66 4.67
CA ALA A 6 -11.43 -11.06 4.57
C ALA A 6 -12.67 -11.44 5.41
N GLY A 7 -13.36 -10.46 5.98
CA GLY A 7 -14.57 -10.65 6.79
C GLY A 7 -14.66 -9.66 7.95
N GLY A 8 -15.84 -9.52 8.56
CA GLY A 8 -16.07 -8.63 9.72
C GLY A 8 -15.87 -7.15 9.41
N PHE A 9 -15.97 -6.73 8.14
CA PHE A 9 -15.70 -5.35 7.74
C PHE A 9 -16.69 -4.36 8.37
N ALA A 10 -17.97 -4.68 8.38
CA ALA A 10 -19.00 -3.81 8.94
C ALA A 10 -18.82 -3.60 10.45
N GLU A 11 -18.45 -4.66 11.16
CA GLU A 11 -18.13 -4.64 12.58
C GLU A 11 -16.88 -3.79 12.83
N THR A 12 -15.82 -4.02 12.06
CA THR A 12 -14.57 -3.23 12.15
C THR A 12 -14.84 -1.73 11.93
N VAL A 13 -15.72 -1.36 11.00
CA VAL A 13 -16.06 0.05 10.76
C VAL A 13 -16.77 0.68 11.96
N THR A 14 -17.60 -0.07 12.69
CA THR A 14 -18.22 0.46 13.91
C THR A 14 -17.21 0.75 15.01
N GLU A 15 -16.09 0.05 15.02
CA GLU A 15 -14.98 0.23 15.96
C GLU A 15 -14.12 1.47 15.67
N LEU A 16 -14.16 2.01 14.43
CA LEU A 16 -13.27 3.10 14.00
C LEU A 16 -13.45 4.39 14.81
N ALA A 17 -14.64 4.65 15.34
CA ALA A 17 -14.89 5.81 16.20
C ALA A 17 -14.02 5.81 17.46
N ASP A 18 -13.72 4.63 18.02
CA ASP A 18 -12.86 4.51 19.19
C ASP A 18 -11.39 4.73 18.84
N TYR A 19 -10.95 4.23 17.68
CA TYR A 19 -9.62 4.53 17.16
C TYR A 19 -9.42 6.03 16.83
N GLU A 20 -10.46 6.70 16.30
CA GLU A 20 -10.43 8.17 16.12
C GLU A 20 -10.22 8.94 17.43
N LYS A 21 -10.85 8.49 18.52
CA LYS A 21 -10.71 9.12 19.85
C LYS A 21 -9.29 9.06 20.37
N VAL A 22 -8.61 7.94 20.17
CA VAL A 22 -7.20 7.74 20.61
C VAL A 22 -6.19 8.24 19.60
N GLY A 23 -6.63 8.93 18.54
CA GLY A 23 -5.74 9.67 17.63
C GLY A 23 -5.19 8.86 16.46
N LEU A 24 -5.87 7.79 16.01
CA LEU A 24 -5.54 7.17 14.74
C LEU A 24 -5.71 8.19 13.60
N ASP A 25 -4.69 8.32 12.74
CA ASP A 25 -4.68 9.35 11.69
C ASP A 25 -5.29 8.87 10.38
N ILE A 26 -5.02 7.61 9.98
CA ILE A 26 -5.36 7.09 8.65
C ILE A 26 -5.69 5.61 8.68
N VAL A 27 -6.68 5.21 7.87
CA VAL A 27 -7.02 3.81 7.61
C VAL A 27 -6.82 3.47 6.13
N PHE A 28 -6.33 2.25 5.88
CA PHE A 28 -6.10 1.70 4.56
C PHE A 28 -7.09 0.56 4.28
N VAL A 29 -7.81 0.65 3.18
CA VAL A 29 -8.71 -0.41 2.71
C VAL A 29 -8.03 -1.14 1.55
N PRO A 30 -7.58 -2.38 1.74
CA PRO A 30 -6.93 -3.14 0.67
C PRO A 30 -7.93 -3.67 -0.35
N GLU A 31 -7.44 -3.85 -1.58
CA GLU A 31 -8.17 -4.51 -2.67
C GLU A 31 -7.28 -5.60 -3.27
N ALA A 32 -7.82 -6.83 -3.29
CA ALA A 32 -7.20 -7.97 -3.95
C ALA A 32 -8.27 -8.67 -4.82
N TYR A 33 -8.32 -9.97 -4.87
CA TYR A 33 -9.49 -10.72 -5.39
C TYR A 33 -10.51 -10.95 -4.25
N SER A 34 -11.01 -9.84 -3.70
CA SER A 34 -11.97 -9.74 -2.61
C SER A 34 -13.06 -8.72 -2.97
N TYR A 35 -13.71 -8.10 -1.98
CA TYR A 35 -14.61 -6.98 -2.27
C TYR A 35 -13.82 -5.77 -2.77
N ASP A 36 -14.48 -4.93 -3.61
CA ASP A 36 -13.86 -3.71 -4.13
C ASP A 36 -13.64 -2.68 -3.00
N ALA A 37 -12.54 -1.94 -3.10
CA ALA A 37 -12.21 -0.96 -2.07
C ALA A 37 -13.12 0.28 -2.11
N VAL A 38 -13.75 0.58 -3.24
CA VAL A 38 -14.54 1.82 -3.43
C VAL A 38 -15.79 1.81 -2.59
N SER A 39 -16.57 0.70 -2.64
CA SER A 39 -17.78 0.54 -1.83
C SER A 39 -17.46 0.57 -0.33
N GLN A 40 -16.37 -0.10 0.06
CA GLN A 40 -15.91 -0.12 1.44
C GLN A 40 -15.44 1.25 1.92
N LEU A 41 -14.64 1.98 1.13
CA LEU A 41 -14.18 3.33 1.44
C LEU A 41 -15.33 4.33 1.53
N GLY A 42 -16.33 4.22 0.67
CA GLY A 42 -17.55 5.03 0.76
C GLY A 42 -18.30 4.81 2.08
N TYR A 43 -18.37 3.55 2.54
CA TYR A 43 -19.00 3.21 3.82
C TYR A 43 -18.19 3.74 5.00
N VAL A 44 -16.85 3.61 4.98
CA VAL A 44 -15.95 4.18 6.01
C VAL A 44 -16.08 5.70 6.05
N ALA A 45 -16.11 6.37 4.88
CA ALA A 45 -16.27 7.82 4.81
C ALA A 45 -17.52 8.34 5.53
N ALA A 46 -18.63 7.59 5.42
CA ALA A 46 -19.91 7.94 6.05
C ALA A 46 -19.95 7.64 7.56
N ARG A 47 -18.99 6.91 8.09
CA ARG A 47 -18.94 6.43 9.49
C ARG A 47 -17.82 7.05 10.31
N THR A 48 -16.98 7.87 9.69
CA THR A 48 -15.83 8.54 10.32
C THR A 48 -15.85 10.04 10.04
N GLU A 49 -15.28 10.82 10.95
CA GLU A 49 -15.32 12.28 10.87
C GLU A 49 -13.95 12.90 10.51
N ARG A 50 -12.88 12.39 11.09
CA ARG A 50 -11.51 12.95 11.00
C ARG A 50 -10.51 12.03 10.35
N LEU A 51 -10.70 10.70 10.45
CA LEU A 51 -9.79 9.72 9.86
C LEU A 51 -9.56 10.00 8.38
N GLN A 52 -8.32 10.07 7.99
CA GLN A 52 -7.95 9.99 6.59
C GLN A 52 -8.20 8.58 6.08
N LEU A 53 -8.60 8.49 4.84
CA LEU A 53 -8.96 7.25 4.17
C LEU A 53 -7.99 7.01 3.03
N ALA A 54 -7.49 5.80 2.89
CA ALA A 54 -6.66 5.43 1.77
C ALA A 54 -7.06 4.07 1.19
N SER A 55 -6.99 3.91 -0.12
CA SER A 55 -6.89 2.56 -0.67
C SER A 55 -5.52 1.98 -0.39
N GLY A 56 -5.45 0.75 0.02
CA GLY A 56 -4.18 0.11 0.38
C GLY A 56 -3.96 -1.26 -0.27
N ILE A 57 -4.01 -1.38 -1.57
CA ILE A 57 -4.06 -0.42 -2.68
C ILE A 57 -5.21 -0.74 -3.65
N MET A 58 -5.66 0.19 -4.48
CA MET A 58 -6.42 -0.11 -5.70
C MET A 58 -5.48 -0.62 -6.79
N GLN A 59 -5.93 -1.65 -7.50
CA GLN A 59 -5.16 -2.26 -8.58
C GLN A 59 -5.20 -1.39 -9.84
N LEU A 60 -4.03 -1.11 -10.41
CA LEU A 60 -3.87 -0.23 -11.57
C LEU A 60 -4.64 -0.71 -12.83
N TYR A 61 -4.65 -2.03 -13.06
CA TYR A 61 -5.17 -2.62 -14.30
C TYR A 61 -6.70 -2.81 -14.35
N THR A 62 -7.36 -2.73 -13.20
CA THR A 62 -8.80 -3.04 -13.10
C THR A 62 -9.70 -1.86 -13.43
N ARG A 63 -9.12 -0.65 -13.56
CA ARG A 63 -9.82 0.60 -13.86
C ARG A 63 -9.09 1.36 -14.95
N THR A 64 -9.85 2.07 -15.81
CA THR A 64 -9.20 3.05 -16.70
C THR A 64 -8.64 4.21 -15.85
N PRO A 65 -7.57 4.89 -16.30
CA PRO A 65 -7.02 6.03 -15.55
C PRO A 65 -8.04 7.12 -15.25
N THR A 66 -8.96 7.38 -16.20
CA THR A 66 -10.05 8.35 -16.00
C THR A 66 -11.06 7.90 -14.96
N LEU A 67 -11.40 6.59 -14.92
CA LEU A 67 -12.26 6.05 -13.88
C LEU A 67 -11.56 6.10 -12.50
N THR A 68 -10.26 5.81 -12.43
CA THR A 68 -9.46 5.95 -11.21
C THR A 68 -9.50 7.39 -10.70
N ALA A 69 -9.34 8.38 -11.59
CA ALA A 69 -9.41 9.79 -11.24
C ALA A 69 -10.82 10.20 -10.74
N MET A 70 -11.88 9.73 -11.42
CA MET A 70 -13.27 9.97 -11.00
C MET A 70 -13.58 9.33 -9.65
N THR A 71 -13.14 8.10 -9.44
CA THR A 71 -13.29 7.37 -8.17
C THR A 71 -12.62 8.13 -7.02
N ALA A 72 -11.37 8.56 -7.22
CA ALA A 72 -10.64 9.31 -6.19
C ALA A 72 -11.32 10.65 -5.88
N ALA A 73 -11.75 11.39 -6.90
CA ALA A 73 -12.49 12.64 -6.71
C ALA A 73 -13.83 12.43 -6.00
N GLY A 74 -14.54 11.34 -6.32
CA GLY A 74 -15.79 10.97 -5.65
C GLY A 74 -15.61 10.61 -4.18
N LEU A 75 -14.63 9.77 -3.86
CA LEU A 75 -14.27 9.41 -2.49
C LEU A 75 -13.78 10.64 -1.69
N ASP A 76 -13.00 11.51 -2.32
CA ASP A 76 -12.55 12.77 -1.73
C ASP A 76 -13.74 13.68 -1.42
N TYR A 77 -14.71 13.78 -2.31
CA TYR A 77 -15.92 14.55 -2.12
C TYR A 77 -16.78 14.03 -0.95
N VAL A 78 -17.10 12.74 -0.94
CA VAL A 78 -17.97 12.18 0.11
C VAL A 78 -17.29 12.11 1.48
N SER A 79 -15.96 12.12 1.52
CA SER A 79 -15.19 12.17 2.77
C SER A 79 -14.85 13.59 3.23
N GLY A 80 -15.22 14.63 2.47
CA GLY A 80 -14.87 16.01 2.80
C GLY A 80 -13.37 16.33 2.69
N GLY A 81 -12.68 15.76 1.71
CA GLY A 81 -11.26 16.01 1.47
C GLY A 81 -10.30 15.12 2.26
N ARG A 82 -10.76 13.96 2.77
CA ARG A 82 -9.95 13.05 3.59
C ARG A 82 -9.36 11.86 2.83
N PHE A 83 -9.63 11.72 1.53
CA PHE A 83 -9.21 10.55 0.75
C PHE A 83 -7.77 10.69 0.22
N ASN A 84 -7.03 9.57 0.21
CA ASN A 84 -5.71 9.41 -0.38
C ASN A 84 -5.77 8.21 -1.35
N LEU A 85 -5.33 8.41 -2.59
CA LEU A 85 -5.36 7.38 -3.62
C LEU A 85 -4.13 6.47 -3.52
N GLY A 86 -4.27 5.34 -2.87
CA GLY A 86 -3.24 4.28 -2.90
C GLY A 86 -3.41 3.40 -4.13
N ILE A 87 -2.39 3.31 -4.97
CA ILE A 87 -2.37 2.48 -6.19
C ILE A 87 -1.14 1.58 -6.24
N GLY A 88 -1.28 0.48 -6.97
CA GLY A 88 -0.19 -0.45 -7.22
C GLY A 88 -0.48 -1.37 -8.39
N VAL A 89 0.56 -2.00 -8.90
CA VAL A 89 0.46 -2.83 -10.10
C VAL A 89 -0.12 -4.23 -9.83
N SER A 90 -0.23 -4.64 -8.56
CA SER A 90 -0.58 -6.01 -8.18
C SER A 90 0.40 -7.04 -8.78
N GLY A 91 0.00 -8.29 -8.92
CA GLY A 91 0.80 -9.37 -9.52
C GLY A 91 0.13 -9.96 -10.77
N PRO A 92 0.92 -10.53 -11.70
CA PRO A 92 0.39 -11.15 -12.91
C PRO A 92 -0.69 -12.20 -12.63
N GLN A 93 -0.53 -13.00 -11.57
CA GLN A 93 -1.49 -14.04 -11.19
C GLN A 93 -2.88 -13.49 -10.89
N VAL A 94 -2.96 -12.29 -10.30
CA VAL A 94 -4.22 -11.62 -10.01
C VAL A 94 -4.76 -10.92 -11.26
N ILE A 95 -3.91 -10.16 -11.94
CA ILE A 95 -4.36 -9.34 -13.08
C ILE A 95 -4.74 -10.22 -14.28
N GLU A 96 -3.93 -11.21 -14.61
CA GLU A 96 -4.20 -12.11 -15.74
C GLU A 96 -5.15 -13.25 -15.34
N GLY A 97 -4.93 -13.83 -14.15
CA GLY A 97 -5.67 -15.01 -13.71
C GLY A 97 -7.07 -14.71 -13.20
N TRP A 98 -7.27 -13.60 -12.48
CA TRP A 98 -8.57 -13.23 -11.92
C TRP A 98 -9.33 -12.22 -12.81
N HIS A 99 -8.63 -11.17 -13.26
CA HIS A 99 -9.27 -10.09 -14.02
C HIS A 99 -9.25 -10.32 -15.55
N GLY A 100 -8.43 -11.27 -16.05
CA GLY A 100 -8.33 -11.55 -17.49
C GLY A 100 -7.75 -10.39 -18.31
N VAL A 101 -6.93 -9.53 -17.68
CA VAL A 101 -6.31 -8.36 -18.30
C VAL A 101 -4.82 -8.62 -18.49
N PRO A 102 -4.22 -8.33 -19.65
CA PRO A 102 -2.78 -8.48 -19.84
C PRO A 102 -1.96 -7.65 -18.85
N TYR A 103 -0.95 -8.26 -18.22
CA TYR A 103 -0.01 -7.58 -17.33
C TYR A 103 1.18 -7.07 -18.13
N ASP A 104 1.05 -5.88 -18.71
CA ASP A 104 2.06 -5.26 -19.56
C ASP A 104 2.43 -3.85 -19.10
N ALA A 105 3.64 -3.41 -19.40
CA ALA A 105 4.15 -2.05 -19.21
C ALA A 105 3.84 -1.41 -17.83
N PRO A 106 4.01 -2.11 -16.67
CA PRO A 106 3.57 -1.62 -15.37
C PRO A 106 4.15 -0.24 -15.00
N ILE A 107 5.40 0.02 -15.33
CA ILE A 107 6.06 1.31 -15.05
C ILE A 107 5.42 2.46 -15.85
N GLY A 108 5.25 2.27 -17.17
CA GLY A 108 4.65 3.27 -18.04
C GLY A 108 3.21 3.56 -17.69
N ARG A 109 2.41 2.50 -17.48
CA ARG A 109 1.00 2.63 -17.09
C ARG A 109 0.83 3.36 -15.76
N THR A 110 1.69 3.09 -14.77
CA THR A 110 1.63 3.80 -13.49
C THR A 110 1.90 5.29 -13.67
N ARG A 111 2.94 5.66 -14.39
CA ARG A 111 3.28 7.06 -14.67
C ARG A 111 2.14 7.79 -15.37
N GLU A 112 1.67 7.22 -16.47
CA GLU A 112 0.59 7.82 -17.26
C GLU A 112 -0.72 7.92 -16.47
N THR A 113 -1.03 6.94 -15.60
CA THR A 113 -2.20 7.01 -14.71
C THR A 113 -2.08 8.17 -13.72
N ILE A 114 -0.92 8.40 -13.11
CA ILE A 114 -0.68 9.53 -12.20
C ILE A 114 -0.87 10.86 -12.95
N GLU A 115 -0.30 11.00 -14.14
CA GLU A 115 -0.40 12.20 -14.97
C GLU A 115 -1.86 12.47 -15.35
N ILE A 116 -2.59 11.46 -15.82
CA ILE A 116 -4.01 11.56 -16.19
C ILE A 116 -4.86 11.94 -14.97
N CYS A 117 -4.68 11.30 -13.82
CA CYS A 117 -5.42 11.61 -12.60
C CYS A 117 -5.25 13.10 -12.22
N ARG A 118 -4.02 13.59 -12.22
CA ARG A 118 -3.74 15.00 -11.91
C ARG A 118 -4.36 15.99 -12.89
N ALA A 119 -4.31 15.70 -14.19
CA ALA A 119 -4.96 16.53 -15.21
C ALA A 119 -6.49 16.55 -15.04
N VAL A 120 -7.10 15.41 -14.72
CA VAL A 120 -8.54 15.30 -14.46
C VAL A 120 -8.95 16.12 -13.24
N TRP A 121 -8.21 16.06 -12.12
CA TRP A 121 -8.54 16.80 -10.89
C TRP A 121 -8.39 18.32 -11.05
N ARG A 122 -7.45 18.78 -11.88
CA ARG A 122 -7.33 20.20 -12.27
C ARG A 122 -8.39 20.64 -13.29
N ARG A 123 -9.29 19.71 -13.67
CA ARG A 123 -10.35 19.96 -14.67
C ARG A 123 -9.85 20.45 -16.03
N GLU A 124 -8.70 19.98 -16.42
CA GLU A 124 -8.19 20.21 -17.77
C GLU A 124 -9.06 19.50 -18.82
N ARG A 125 -9.11 20.03 -20.05
CA ARG A 125 -9.58 19.23 -21.18
C ARG A 125 -8.56 18.13 -21.41
N LEU A 126 -8.95 16.89 -21.07
CA LEU A 126 -8.02 15.78 -21.04
C LEU A 126 -7.59 15.40 -22.46
N VAL A 127 -6.33 15.68 -22.75
CA VAL A 127 -5.60 15.15 -23.91
C VAL A 127 -4.35 14.48 -23.35
N HIS A 128 -4.19 13.19 -23.64
CA HIS A 128 -3.04 12.39 -23.26
C HIS A 128 -2.60 11.51 -24.43
N GLU A 129 -1.39 11.74 -24.91
CA GLU A 129 -0.78 11.03 -26.03
C GLU A 129 0.36 10.13 -25.52
N GLY A 130 0.01 9.23 -24.60
CA GLY A 130 0.96 8.29 -24.03
C GLY A 130 1.15 7.04 -24.88
N ARG A 131 2.16 6.26 -24.49
CA ARG A 131 2.44 4.96 -25.12
C ARG A 131 1.40 3.92 -24.71
N ASN A 132 0.87 4.00 -23.50
CA ASN A 132 -0.06 3.01 -22.95
C ASN A 132 -1.50 3.50 -22.98
N TYR A 133 -1.72 4.81 -22.88
CA TYR A 133 -3.05 5.42 -22.94
C TYR A 133 -3.06 6.57 -23.93
N GLN A 134 -4.10 6.59 -24.76
CA GLN A 134 -4.38 7.67 -25.73
C GLN A 134 -5.79 8.17 -25.46
N ILE A 135 -5.94 9.41 -25.03
CA ILE A 135 -7.22 10.02 -24.66
C ILE A 135 -7.31 11.44 -25.25
N PRO A 136 -8.31 11.73 -26.11
CA PRO A 136 -9.28 10.79 -26.68
C PRO A 136 -8.62 9.77 -27.61
N LEU A 137 -9.34 8.71 -27.94
CA LEU A 137 -8.85 7.73 -28.93
C LEU A 137 -8.55 8.43 -30.26
N PRO A 138 -7.41 8.12 -30.90
CA PRO A 138 -7.06 8.70 -32.18
C PRO A 138 -8.01 8.28 -33.28
N PRO A 139 -8.12 9.07 -34.38
CA PRO A 139 -8.91 8.71 -35.54
C PRO A 139 -8.58 7.29 -36.04
N GLY A 140 -9.61 6.53 -36.42
CA GLY A 140 -9.48 5.14 -36.90
C GLY A 140 -9.43 4.08 -35.77
N ARG A 141 -9.42 4.49 -34.50
CA ARG A 141 -9.56 3.59 -33.35
C ARG A 141 -10.91 3.83 -32.65
N GLY A 142 -11.93 3.05 -32.98
CA GLY A 142 -13.30 3.21 -32.48
C GLY A 142 -14.20 3.96 -33.46
N THR A 143 -15.23 4.65 -32.98
CA THR A 143 -16.26 5.33 -33.82
C THR A 143 -15.79 6.62 -34.46
N GLY A 144 -14.65 7.17 -34.05
CA GLY A 144 -14.18 8.50 -34.51
C GLY A 144 -14.90 9.69 -33.85
N LEU A 145 -15.81 9.46 -32.89
CA LEU A 145 -16.60 10.51 -32.23
C LEU A 145 -15.97 10.99 -30.91
N GLY A 146 -14.80 10.41 -30.55
CA GLY A 146 -14.06 10.78 -29.34
C GLY A 146 -13.61 12.24 -29.36
N LYS A 147 -13.85 12.97 -28.27
CA LYS A 147 -13.38 14.34 -28.09
C LYS A 147 -12.85 14.55 -26.69
N ALA A 148 -11.91 15.50 -26.53
CA ALA A 148 -11.39 15.85 -25.21
C ALA A 148 -12.51 16.40 -24.32
N LEU A 149 -12.70 15.72 -23.17
CA LEU A 149 -13.68 16.09 -22.14
C LEU A 149 -12.93 16.56 -20.90
N LYS A 150 -13.63 17.20 -19.98
CA LYS A 150 -13.16 17.53 -18.64
C LYS A 150 -14.16 17.02 -17.60
N LEU A 151 -13.70 16.80 -16.39
CA LEU A 151 -14.56 16.40 -15.27
C LEU A 151 -15.70 17.44 -15.12
N ILE A 152 -16.95 16.96 -15.03
CA ILE A 152 -18.14 17.83 -14.90
C ILE A 152 -18.14 18.50 -13.55
N ASN A 153 -17.92 17.72 -12.47
CA ASN A 153 -17.90 18.19 -11.09
C ASN A 153 -16.61 18.99 -10.81
N HIS A 154 -16.66 19.80 -9.77
CA HIS A 154 -15.49 20.44 -9.20
C HIS A 154 -14.99 19.58 -8.04
N PRO A 155 -13.77 19.02 -8.12
CA PRO A 155 -13.16 18.29 -7.00
C PRO A 155 -13.02 19.18 -5.76
N VAL A 156 -13.06 18.59 -4.57
CA VAL A 156 -12.76 19.28 -3.32
C VAL A 156 -11.32 19.76 -3.30
N ARG A 157 -10.41 18.93 -3.82
CA ARG A 157 -8.99 19.24 -3.98
C ARG A 157 -8.60 19.06 -5.45
N ASP A 158 -7.80 19.96 -5.98
CA ASP A 158 -7.18 19.84 -7.31
C ASP A 158 -5.95 18.93 -7.33
N ARG A 159 -5.51 18.51 -6.13
CA ARG A 159 -4.46 17.52 -5.88
C ARG A 159 -4.89 16.59 -4.75
N ILE A 160 -5.31 15.39 -5.09
CA ILE A 160 -5.54 14.28 -4.14
C ILE A 160 -4.21 13.57 -3.95
N PRO A 161 -3.73 13.32 -2.71
CA PRO A 161 -2.47 12.61 -2.49
C PRO A 161 -2.49 11.22 -3.13
N ILE A 162 -1.41 10.87 -3.80
CA ILE A 162 -1.20 9.55 -4.40
C ILE A 162 -0.17 8.80 -3.56
N ILE A 163 -0.53 7.61 -3.09
CA ILE A 163 0.36 6.67 -2.41
C ILE A 163 0.69 5.54 -3.39
N LEU A 164 1.97 5.35 -3.71
CA LEU A 164 2.39 4.30 -4.62
C LEU A 164 2.98 3.12 -3.85
N ALA A 165 2.35 1.95 -3.95
CA ALA A 165 2.93 0.71 -3.46
C ALA A 165 4.01 0.23 -4.43
N ALA A 166 5.24 0.13 -3.95
CA ALA A 166 6.39 -0.22 -4.77
C ALA A 166 7.47 -0.97 -3.99
N VAL A 167 8.03 -2.01 -4.62
CA VAL A 167 9.12 -2.83 -4.07
C VAL A 167 10.36 -2.76 -4.96
N GLY A 168 10.18 -2.87 -6.27
CA GLY A 168 11.27 -2.86 -7.24
C GLY A 168 11.89 -1.46 -7.43
N PRO A 169 13.18 -1.35 -7.78
CA PRO A 169 13.91 -0.08 -7.78
C PRO A 169 13.32 0.98 -8.72
N LYS A 170 12.81 0.58 -9.89
CA LYS A 170 12.20 1.53 -10.84
C LYS A 170 10.90 2.14 -10.32
N ASN A 171 10.04 1.33 -9.69
CA ASN A 171 8.79 1.80 -9.09
C ASN A 171 9.05 2.63 -7.83
N THR A 172 10.02 2.24 -7.01
CA THR A 172 10.44 3.01 -5.83
C THR A 172 10.98 4.39 -6.22
N ALA A 173 11.84 4.46 -7.25
CA ALA A 173 12.29 5.73 -7.78
C ALA A 173 11.13 6.59 -8.31
N MET A 174 10.16 5.98 -8.99
CA MET A 174 8.97 6.69 -9.48
C MET A 174 8.08 7.18 -8.33
N ALA A 175 7.95 6.41 -7.25
CA ALA A 175 7.23 6.86 -6.05
C ALA A 175 7.88 8.12 -5.46
N ALA A 176 9.20 8.12 -5.29
CA ALA A 176 9.93 9.28 -4.80
C ALA A 176 9.86 10.48 -5.74
N GLU A 177 9.80 10.26 -7.06
CA GLU A 177 9.68 11.30 -8.08
C GLU A 177 8.28 11.91 -8.12
N LEU A 178 7.23 11.09 -8.14
CA LEU A 178 5.88 11.51 -8.52
C LEU A 178 4.82 11.44 -7.42
N ALA A 179 4.95 10.55 -6.43
CA ALA A 179 3.87 10.33 -5.46
C ALA A 179 4.03 11.19 -4.21
N GLU A 180 2.96 11.44 -3.49
CA GLU A 180 2.99 12.04 -2.16
C GLU A 180 3.40 11.01 -1.09
N GLY A 181 3.07 9.72 -1.28
CA GLY A 181 3.47 8.64 -0.38
C GLY A 181 4.06 7.43 -1.10
N TRP A 182 4.95 6.73 -0.43
CA TRP A 182 5.49 5.45 -0.83
C TRP A 182 5.18 4.39 0.21
N GLN A 183 4.56 3.29 -0.20
CA GLN A 183 4.20 2.18 0.66
C GLN A 183 4.96 0.91 0.24
N PRO A 184 6.14 0.65 0.82
CA PRO A 184 6.81 -0.63 0.71
C PRO A 184 6.08 -1.71 1.51
N ILE A 185 6.37 -2.98 1.19
CA ILE A 185 5.93 -4.10 1.99
C ILE A 185 7.12 -4.69 2.76
N PHE A 186 6.87 -5.27 3.94
CA PHE A 186 7.89 -5.93 4.76
C PHE A 186 9.11 -5.02 5.02
N TYR A 187 8.86 -3.79 5.42
CA TYR A 187 9.91 -2.80 5.65
C TYR A 187 10.79 -3.18 6.84
N PHE A 188 12.07 -3.40 6.57
CA PHE A 188 13.09 -3.73 7.56
C PHE A 188 14.03 -2.52 7.70
N PRO A 189 13.89 -1.68 8.75
CA PRO A 189 14.55 -0.38 8.81
C PRO A 189 16.07 -0.46 8.69
N GLU A 190 16.72 -1.43 9.32
CA GLU A 190 18.18 -1.60 9.30
C GLU A 190 18.72 -2.04 7.92
N LYS A 191 17.87 -2.52 7.04
CA LYS A 191 18.22 -2.98 5.68
C LYS A 191 17.73 -2.03 4.58
N ALA A 192 16.77 -1.15 4.91
CA ALA A 192 16.05 -0.33 3.94
C ALA A 192 16.97 0.56 3.08
N ALA A 193 17.97 1.18 3.68
CA ALA A 193 18.93 2.05 2.97
C ALA A 193 19.71 1.29 1.90
N GLY A 194 20.13 0.05 2.18
CA GLY A 194 20.86 -0.79 1.23
C GLY A 194 20.00 -1.26 0.04
N ILE A 195 18.70 -1.42 0.25
CA ILE A 195 17.77 -1.95 -0.77
C ILE A 195 17.16 -0.83 -1.61
N TRP A 196 16.67 0.24 -0.97
CA TRP A 196 15.89 1.27 -1.65
C TRP A 196 16.58 2.64 -1.69
N GLY A 197 17.64 2.87 -0.90
CA GLY A 197 18.26 4.18 -0.76
C GLY A 197 18.68 4.81 -2.09
N ALA A 198 19.34 4.05 -2.97
CA ALA A 198 19.74 4.53 -4.30
C ALA A 198 18.54 4.89 -5.19
N ALA A 199 17.48 4.07 -5.14
CA ALA A 199 16.27 4.30 -5.92
C ALA A 199 15.51 5.54 -5.41
N LEU A 200 15.37 5.68 -4.10
CA LEU A 200 14.74 6.85 -3.47
C LEU A 200 15.52 8.14 -3.80
N ALA A 201 16.84 8.13 -3.67
CA ALA A 201 17.68 9.27 -4.03
C ALA A 201 17.55 9.67 -5.50
N ALA A 202 17.57 8.68 -6.42
CA ALA A 202 17.41 8.93 -7.84
C ALA A 202 16.02 9.50 -8.20
N GLY A 203 14.97 9.06 -7.51
CA GLY A 203 13.62 9.62 -7.66
C GLY A 203 13.51 11.04 -7.10
N SER A 204 14.00 11.25 -5.88
CA SER A 204 13.98 12.54 -5.20
C SER A 204 14.72 13.63 -5.98
N ALA A 205 15.80 13.28 -6.68
CA ALA A 205 16.53 14.23 -7.54
C ALA A 205 15.70 14.75 -8.73
N ARG A 206 14.61 14.07 -9.09
CA ARG A 206 13.68 14.48 -10.17
C ARG A 206 12.32 14.93 -9.65
N ARG A 207 12.16 14.99 -8.33
CA ARG A 207 10.89 15.35 -7.69
C ARG A 207 10.57 16.83 -7.95
N ASP A 208 9.33 17.11 -8.35
CA ASP A 208 8.82 18.46 -8.47
C ASP A 208 8.84 19.13 -7.08
N PRO A 209 9.48 20.32 -6.93
CA PRO A 209 9.53 21.05 -5.67
C PRO A 209 8.16 21.44 -5.10
N SER A 210 7.11 21.46 -5.92
CA SER A 210 5.73 21.71 -5.46
C SER A 210 5.09 20.53 -4.72
N LEU A 211 5.70 19.34 -4.80
CA LEU A 211 5.25 18.18 -4.03
C LEU A 211 5.75 18.28 -2.58
N PRO A 212 4.93 17.89 -1.59
CA PRO A 212 5.39 17.79 -0.21
C PRO A 212 6.53 16.76 -0.10
N PRO A 213 7.27 16.74 1.02
CA PRO A 213 8.20 15.64 1.31
C PRO A 213 7.50 14.29 1.13
N LEU A 214 8.24 13.28 0.67
CA LEU A 214 7.69 11.94 0.47
C LEU A 214 7.30 11.33 1.83
N ASP A 215 6.04 10.92 1.97
CA ASP A 215 5.59 10.13 3.10
C ASP A 215 6.02 8.67 2.90
N VAL A 216 6.83 8.13 3.82
CA VAL A 216 7.29 6.74 3.82
C VAL A 216 6.43 5.95 4.77
N ILE A 217 5.56 5.08 4.21
CA ILE A 217 4.51 4.38 4.95
C ILE A 217 4.93 2.92 5.18
N ALA A 218 5.51 2.63 6.34
CA ALA A 218 5.86 1.27 6.71
C ALA A 218 4.68 0.55 7.39
N GLN A 219 4.45 -0.72 7.03
CA GLN A 219 3.45 -1.57 7.68
C GLN A 219 4.12 -2.51 8.67
N ALA A 220 3.56 -2.63 9.88
CA ALA A 220 4.06 -3.55 10.89
C ALA A 220 2.94 -4.12 11.78
N SER A 221 3.07 -5.38 12.19
CA SER A 221 2.29 -5.94 13.29
C SER A 221 2.73 -5.29 14.61
N LEU A 222 1.76 -5.00 15.48
CA LEU A 222 1.98 -4.28 16.74
C LEU A 222 1.49 -5.10 17.93
N ALA A 223 2.36 -5.33 18.91
CA ALA A 223 1.99 -5.79 20.24
C ALA A 223 2.98 -5.27 21.27
N ILE A 224 2.49 -4.83 22.45
CA ILE A 224 3.28 -4.26 23.52
C ILE A 224 2.99 -5.01 24.81
N GLY A 225 4.02 -5.62 25.41
CA GLY A 225 3.92 -6.37 26.67
C GLY A 225 5.13 -7.29 26.89
N ASP A 226 5.25 -7.83 28.10
CA ASP A 226 6.40 -8.69 28.47
C ASP A 226 6.27 -10.11 27.83
N ASP A 227 5.05 -10.63 27.66
CA ASP A 227 4.77 -11.99 27.21
C ASP A 227 4.20 -12.04 25.77
N VAL A 228 4.50 -11.03 24.92
CA VAL A 228 3.94 -10.94 23.55
C VAL A 228 4.91 -11.42 22.48
N GLY A 229 6.12 -11.81 22.81
CA GLY A 229 7.18 -12.15 21.83
C GLY A 229 6.79 -13.24 20.82
N ASP A 230 5.97 -14.19 21.23
CA ASP A 230 5.52 -15.29 20.34
C ASP A 230 4.43 -14.86 19.34
N LEU A 231 3.82 -13.67 19.53
CA LEU A 231 2.86 -13.15 18.55
C LEU A 231 3.52 -12.83 17.21
N VAL A 232 4.84 -12.68 17.16
CA VAL A 232 5.60 -12.51 15.91
C VAL A 232 5.37 -13.67 14.95
N ASP A 233 5.20 -14.88 15.47
CA ASP A 233 5.00 -16.09 14.66
C ASP A 233 3.66 -16.12 13.91
N LEU A 234 2.68 -15.29 14.31
CA LEU A 234 1.44 -15.08 13.55
C LEU A 234 1.68 -14.51 12.15
N GLY A 235 2.83 -13.89 11.93
CA GLY A 235 3.24 -13.38 10.61
C GLY A 235 3.75 -14.46 9.64
N ARG A 236 4.09 -15.68 10.11
CA ARG A 236 4.69 -16.74 9.28
C ARG A 236 3.86 -17.12 8.06
N PRO A 237 2.56 -17.42 8.16
CA PRO A 237 1.76 -17.84 7.01
C PRO A 237 1.67 -16.73 5.94
N ALA A 238 1.51 -15.48 6.36
CA ALA A 238 1.45 -14.35 5.45
C ALA A 238 2.78 -14.14 4.72
N LEU A 239 3.90 -14.16 5.44
CA LEU A 239 5.22 -14.00 4.82
C LEU A 239 5.55 -15.16 3.88
N ALA A 240 5.21 -16.40 4.26
CA ALA A 240 5.37 -17.58 3.40
C ALA A 240 4.52 -17.49 2.12
N LEU A 241 3.29 -16.97 2.18
CA LEU A 241 2.47 -16.71 1.01
C LEU A 241 3.15 -15.73 0.05
N TYR A 242 3.67 -14.61 0.56
CA TYR A 242 4.32 -13.61 -0.29
C TYR A 242 5.65 -14.12 -0.86
N VAL A 243 6.54 -14.61 -0.01
CA VAL A 243 7.86 -15.10 -0.43
C VAL A 243 7.73 -16.34 -1.32
N GLY A 244 6.81 -17.24 -1.00
CA GLY A 244 6.63 -18.50 -1.73
C GLY A 244 5.64 -18.43 -2.89
N GLY A 245 4.46 -17.82 -2.69
CA GLY A 245 3.30 -18.00 -3.56
C GLY A 245 2.99 -16.86 -4.51
N MET A 246 3.52 -15.64 -4.30
CA MET A 246 3.15 -14.46 -5.08
C MET A 246 3.94 -14.29 -6.38
N GLY A 247 4.58 -15.32 -6.88
CA GLY A 247 5.32 -15.32 -8.15
C GLY A 247 5.82 -16.70 -8.54
N ALA A 248 6.18 -16.85 -9.80
CA ALA A 248 6.85 -18.06 -10.29
C ALA A 248 8.29 -18.17 -9.75
N ARG A 249 8.86 -19.38 -9.77
CA ARG A 249 10.28 -19.59 -9.41
C ARG A 249 11.19 -18.64 -10.22
N GLY A 250 12.03 -17.91 -9.50
CA GLY A 250 12.96 -16.92 -10.09
C GLY A 250 12.32 -15.61 -10.56
N GLN A 251 11.02 -15.42 -10.40
CA GLN A 251 10.28 -14.22 -10.82
C GLN A 251 9.38 -13.65 -9.71
N ASN A 252 9.70 -13.91 -8.46
CA ASN A 252 8.96 -13.39 -7.31
C ASN A 252 9.77 -12.26 -6.65
N PHE A 253 9.22 -11.04 -6.65
CA PHE A 253 9.85 -9.87 -6.04
C PHE A 253 10.05 -10.03 -4.52
N TYR A 254 9.19 -10.77 -3.84
CA TYR A 254 9.27 -10.95 -2.39
C TYR A 254 10.30 -12.00 -1.99
N THR A 255 10.50 -13.05 -2.82
CA THR A 255 11.61 -14.00 -2.67
C THR A 255 12.94 -13.25 -2.80
N LYS A 256 13.04 -12.38 -3.83
CA LYS A 256 14.21 -11.53 -4.00
C LYS A 256 14.42 -10.58 -2.81
N LEU A 257 13.36 -9.94 -2.31
CA LEU A 257 13.45 -9.04 -1.17
C LEU A 257 13.96 -9.76 0.09
N ALA A 258 13.44 -10.95 0.40
CA ALA A 258 13.92 -11.76 1.52
C ALA A 258 15.40 -12.15 1.35
N SER A 259 15.82 -12.49 0.12
CA SER A 259 17.23 -12.76 -0.20
C SER A 259 18.11 -11.53 0.00
N ASP A 260 17.66 -10.36 -0.46
CA ASP A 260 18.36 -9.07 -0.30
C ASP A 260 18.47 -8.66 1.19
N TYR A 261 17.53 -9.09 2.04
CA TYR A 261 17.60 -8.94 3.50
C TYR A 261 18.64 -9.84 4.17
N GLY A 262 19.21 -10.80 3.43
CA GLY A 262 20.24 -11.71 3.92
C GLY A 262 19.74 -13.11 4.23
N TYR A 263 18.60 -13.52 3.66
CA TYR A 263 17.97 -14.84 3.82
C TYR A 263 17.81 -15.56 2.46
N PRO A 264 18.88 -15.71 1.63
CA PRO A 264 18.73 -16.27 0.29
C PRO A 264 18.33 -17.74 0.28
N ASP A 265 18.91 -18.55 1.17
CA ASP A 265 18.65 -20.00 1.22
C ASP A 265 17.24 -20.28 1.76
N GLU A 266 16.83 -19.56 2.81
CA GLU A 266 15.49 -19.67 3.39
C GLU A 266 14.43 -19.20 2.40
N ALA A 267 14.68 -18.10 1.66
CA ALA A 267 13.73 -17.59 0.68
C ALA A 267 13.46 -18.60 -0.44
N ILE A 268 14.49 -19.31 -0.91
CA ILE A 268 14.38 -20.38 -1.90
C ILE A 268 13.61 -21.56 -1.29
N ALA A 269 13.98 -22.01 -0.10
CA ALA A 269 13.33 -23.14 0.58
C ALA A 269 11.84 -22.87 0.85
N ILE A 270 11.48 -21.64 1.28
CA ILE A 270 10.09 -21.19 1.44
C ILE A 270 9.34 -21.26 0.12
N GLN A 271 9.95 -20.76 -0.97
CA GLN A 271 9.31 -20.76 -2.29
C GLN A 271 9.08 -22.18 -2.80
N ASP A 272 10.06 -23.06 -2.66
CA ASP A 272 9.94 -24.45 -3.10
C ASP A 272 8.87 -25.21 -2.30
N ALA A 273 8.89 -25.11 -0.98
CA ALA A 273 7.88 -25.74 -0.14
C ALA A 273 6.47 -25.23 -0.45
N TYR A 274 6.32 -23.91 -0.64
CA TYR A 274 5.02 -23.29 -0.90
C TYR A 274 4.45 -23.72 -2.26
N LEU A 275 5.24 -23.67 -3.33
CA LEU A 275 4.83 -24.03 -4.69
C LEU A 275 4.57 -25.53 -4.85
N ASP A 276 5.19 -26.36 -4.01
CA ASP A 276 4.90 -27.81 -3.92
C ASP A 276 3.64 -28.11 -3.08
N GLY A 277 2.94 -27.09 -2.56
CA GLY A 277 1.71 -27.24 -1.76
C GLY A 277 1.95 -27.47 -0.27
N ARG A 278 3.22 -27.55 0.19
CA ARG A 278 3.61 -27.77 1.60
C ARG A 278 3.62 -26.45 2.37
N LYS A 279 2.43 -25.81 2.48
CA LYS A 279 2.29 -24.42 3.00
C LYS A 279 2.68 -24.27 4.46
N ASP A 280 2.37 -25.26 5.30
CA ASP A 280 2.72 -25.22 6.72
C ASP A 280 4.24 -25.36 6.92
N GLU A 281 4.90 -26.19 6.11
CA GLU A 281 6.36 -26.28 6.08
C GLU A 281 6.98 -24.96 5.62
N ALA A 282 6.46 -24.35 4.54
CA ALA A 282 6.91 -23.05 4.08
C ALA A 282 6.78 -21.97 5.19
N ALA A 283 5.68 -21.98 5.94
CA ALA A 283 5.51 -21.08 7.08
C ALA A 283 6.51 -21.34 8.21
N ALA A 284 6.82 -22.61 8.51
CA ALA A 284 7.80 -22.99 9.51
C ALA A 284 9.24 -22.56 9.14
N LEU A 285 9.56 -22.54 7.83
CA LEU A 285 10.87 -22.12 7.31
C LEU A 285 11.12 -20.61 7.41
N VAL A 286 10.11 -19.78 7.65
CA VAL A 286 10.28 -18.33 7.76
C VAL A 286 11.19 -18.00 8.95
N PRO A 287 12.32 -17.27 8.76
CA PRO A 287 13.22 -16.91 9.85
C PRO A 287 12.54 -15.98 10.87
N ARG A 288 12.64 -16.31 12.15
CA ARG A 288 12.10 -15.46 13.23
C ARG A 288 12.72 -14.06 13.21
N SER A 289 14.02 -13.95 12.98
CA SER A 289 14.72 -12.68 12.87
C SER A 289 14.21 -11.77 11.73
N LEU A 290 13.74 -12.35 10.63
CA LEU A 290 13.08 -11.59 9.56
C LEU A 290 11.73 -11.04 10.02
N LEU A 291 10.93 -11.84 10.73
CA LEU A 291 9.64 -11.41 11.29
C LEU A 291 9.83 -10.30 12.35
N GLU A 292 10.80 -10.46 13.24
CA GLU A 292 11.16 -9.47 14.25
C GLU A 292 11.62 -8.15 13.62
N GLY A 293 12.41 -8.22 12.54
CA GLY A 293 12.90 -7.05 11.81
C GLY A 293 11.82 -6.22 11.12
N ILE A 294 10.69 -6.83 10.75
CA ILE A 294 9.57 -6.16 10.05
C ILE A 294 8.35 -5.91 10.94
N SER A 295 8.46 -6.15 12.25
CA SER A 295 7.37 -5.98 13.22
C SER A 295 7.74 -5.04 14.37
N VAL A 296 6.74 -4.62 15.13
CA VAL A 296 6.85 -3.79 16.33
C VAL A 296 6.19 -4.55 17.48
N ILE A 297 6.82 -5.65 17.90
CA ILE A 297 6.29 -6.60 18.89
C ILE A 297 7.34 -6.80 19.99
N GLY A 298 6.98 -6.57 21.23
CA GLY A 298 7.85 -6.82 22.38
C GLY A 298 7.54 -5.95 23.59
N THR A 299 8.50 -5.87 24.52
CA THR A 299 8.40 -4.98 25.68
C THR A 299 8.31 -3.52 25.24
N ARG A 300 7.80 -2.64 26.11
CA ARG A 300 7.74 -1.20 25.82
C ARG A 300 9.10 -0.61 25.42
N ALA A 301 10.19 -1.08 26.06
CA ALA A 301 11.55 -0.65 25.72
C ALA A 301 11.96 -1.09 24.32
N HIS A 302 11.73 -2.35 23.96
CA HIS A 302 11.99 -2.86 22.61
C HIS A 302 11.17 -2.14 21.54
N VAL A 303 9.89 -1.89 21.80
CA VAL A 303 9.02 -1.12 20.87
C VAL A 303 9.56 0.30 20.66
N ALA A 304 10.08 0.96 21.71
CA ALA A 304 10.70 2.27 21.57
C ALA A 304 11.96 2.23 20.68
N GLU A 305 12.80 1.19 20.83
CA GLU A 305 13.96 0.97 19.94
C GLU A 305 13.53 0.75 18.49
N ARG A 306 12.47 -0.05 18.24
CA ARG A 306 11.95 -0.28 16.89
C ARG A 306 11.38 1.01 16.25
N LEU A 307 10.68 1.85 17.03
CA LEU A 307 10.20 3.15 16.57
C LEU A 307 11.35 4.08 16.21
N ALA A 308 12.41 4.12 17.03
CA ALA A 308 13.59 4.91 16.72
C ALA A 308 14.26 4.45 15.41
N ALA A 309 14.45 3.14 15.22
CA ALA A 309 15.01 2.58 13.99
C ALA A 309 14.15 2.90 12.75
N LEU A 310 12.82 2.79 12.85
CA LEU A 310 11.90 3.17 11.78
C LEU A 310 12.02 4.67 11.44
N LYS A 311 12.03 5.53 12.44
CA LYS A 311 12.18 6.99 12.26
C LYS A 311 13.53 7.35 11.63
N GLU A 312 14.62 6.77 12.12
CA GLU A 312 15.98 6.97 11.60
C GLU A 312 16.11 6.48 10.13
N SER A 313 15.40 5.42 9.77
CA SER A 313 15.37 4.92 8.38
C SER A 313 14.51 5.76 7.44
N GLY A 314 13.84 6.81 7.93
CA GLY A 314 13.04 7.74 7.15
C GLY A 314 11.54 7.44 7.10
N VAL A 315 11.03 6.51 7.91
CA VAL A 315 9.59 6.26 8.03
C VAL A 315 8.90 7.46 8.68
N THR A 316 7.84 7.94 8.04
CA THR A 316 7.05 9.09 8.50
C THR A 316 5.65 8.68 8.94
N THR A 317 5.13 7.57 8.39
CA THR A 317 3.84 6.98 8.76
C THR A 317 3.99 5.49 9.08
N LEU A 318 3.55 5.07 10.26
CA LEU A 318 3.50 3.67 10.65
C LEU A 318 2.07 3.12 10.52
N ASN A 319 1.87 2.23 9.54
CA ASN A 319 0.61 1.52 9.31
C ASN A 319 0.59 0.25 10.19
N VAL A 320 -0.04 0.34 11.36
CA VAL A 320 -0.03 -0.73 12.36
C VAL A 320 -1.14 -1.76 12.15
N GLN A 321 -0.83 -3.01 12.48
CA GLN A 321 -1.79 -4.11 12.67
C GLN A 321 -1.77 -4.49 14.16
N PRO A 322 -2.66 -3.97 15.00
CA PRO A 322 -2.67 -4.29 16.43
C PRO A 322 -3.08 -5.75 16.67
N LEU A 323 -2.24 -6.49 17.38
CA LEU A 323 -2.45 -7.92 17.71
C LEU A 323 -2.95 -8.04 19.15
N ALA A 324 -4.26 -8.00 19.33
CA ALA A 324 -4.90 -8.28 20.61
C ALA A 324 -6.25 -8.98 20.40
N ARG A 325 -6.72 -9.68 21.43
CA ARG A 325 -7.95 -10.48 21.36
C ARG A 325 -9.20 -9.62 21.41
N THR A 326 -9.21 -8.59 22.26
CA THR A 326 -10.36 -7.72 22.44
C THR A 326 -10.23 -6.43 21.64
N HIS A 327 -11.33 -5.80 21.32
CA HIS A 327 -11.36 -4.48 20.70
C HIS A 327 -10.67 -3.43 21.57
N GLU A 328 -11.01 -3.40 22.86
CA GLU A 328 -10.43 -2.46 23.83
C GLU A 328 -8.91 -2.53 23.90
N ASP A 329 -8.35 -3.75 23.90
CA ASP A 329 -6.90 -3.94 23.90
C ASP A 329 -6.26 -3.48 22.58
N ARG A 330 -6.92 -3.68 21.43
CA ARG A 330 -6.45 -3.14 20.14
C ARG A 330 -6.44 -1.62 20.14
N VAL A 331 -7.48 -0.97 20.65
CA VAL A 331 -7.55 0.50 20.77
C VAL A 331 -6.44 1.00 21.70
N ARG A 332 -6.23 0.35 22.86
CA ARG A 332 -5.16 0.68 23.80
C ARG A 332 -3.75 0.57 23.16
N LEU A 333 -3.51 -0.44 22.33
CA LEU A 333 -2.24 -0.56 21.59
C LEU A 333 -2.01 0.62 20.65
N VAL A 334 -3.07 1.08 19.95
CA VAL A 334 -2.97 2.27 19.08
C VAL A 334 -2.70 3.54 19.89
N GLU A 335 -3.36 3.71 21.03
CA GLU A 335 -3.11 4.83 21.95
C GLU A 335 -1.66 4.84 22.44
N GLN A 336 -1.18 3.70 22.95
CA GLN A 336 0.19 3.56 23.45
C GLN A 336 1.24 3.84 22.36
N ILE A 337 1.08 3.34 21.15
CA ILE A 337 2.04 3.59 20.08
C ILE A 337 2.04 5.05 19.64
N LYS A 338 0.89 5.73 19.66
CA LYS A 338 0.79 7.18 19.40
C LYS A 338 1.55 7.99 20.45
N GLU A 339 1.37 7.68 21.73
CA GLU A 339 2.11 8.32 22.82
C GLU A 339 3.63 8.12 22.69
N MET A 340 4.06 6.91 22.29
CA MET A 340 5.48 6.59 22.14
C MET A 340 6.11 7.22 20.89
N ALA A 341 5.33 7.55 19.87
CA ALA A 341 5.79 8.17 18.63
C ALA A 341 5.78 9.71 18.67
N ALA A 342 5.10 10.30 19.66
CA ALA A 342 5.02 11.77 19.84
C ALA A 342 6.36 12.33 20.33
#